data_f91fb135b79cd007c4297add46aefb30
#
_entry.id   f91fb135b79cd007c4297add46aefb30
#
_cell.length_a   1.000
_cell.length_b   1.000
_cell.length_c   1.000
_cell.angle_alpha   90.00
_cell.angle_beta   90.00
_cell.angle_gamma   90.00
#
_symmetry.space_group_name_H-M   'P 1'
#
loop_
_entity.id
_entity.type
_entity.pdbx_description
1 polymer ?
#
loop_
_entity_poly.entity_id
_entity_poly.type
_entity_poly.pdbx_seq_one_letter_code
_entity_poly.pdbx_strand_id
1 'polypeptide(L)'
;MAQDFYTKWQSSLLNDAGSYVSREYRNFQTALIREISKSAKAVNAAVVANTKGHYFTSCFVERGGKFVYISHSSGLSRMPGNVRIDLDSFLIRTAAHVKDYTGGQNQYCDLPRLQSMMDRLLSR
;
A
#
# COMPACT_ATOMS: atom_id res chain seq x y z
N MET A 1 -11.79 7.55 -8.60
CA MET A 1 -11.17 6.55 -9.46
C MET A 1 -9.71 6.36 -9.11
N ALA A 2 -9.23 5.12 -9.13
CA ALA A 2 -7.85 4.79 -8.74
C ALA A 2 -6.82 5.50 -9.62
N GLN A 3 -7.09 5.61 -10.93
CA GLN A 3 -6.18 6.29 -11.85
C GLN A 3 -6.02 7.77 -11.51
N ASP A 4 -7.09 8.44 -11.08
CA ASP A 4 -7.02 9.84 -10.69
C ASP A 4 -6.14 10.04 -9.46
N PHE A 5 -6.20 9.10 -8.52
CA PHE A 5 -5.35 9.15 -7.33
C PHE A 5 -3.87 9.13 -7.72
N TYR A 6 -3.45 8.18 -8.54
CA TYR A 6 -2.06 8.06 -8.94
C TYR A 6 -1.60 9.18 -9.86
N THR A 7 -2.46 9.62 -10.77
CA THR A 7 -2.14 10.73 -11.68
C THR A 7 -1.80 11.99 -10.90
N LYS A 8 -2.55 12.25 -9.84
CA LYS A 8 -2.30 13.39 -8.97
C LYS A 8 -0.89 13.36 -8.36
N TRP A 9 -0.41 12.18 -8.00
CA TRP A 9 0.87 12.05 -7.29
C TRP A 9 2.07 11.77 -8.18
N GLN A 10 1.85 11.22 -9.36
CA GLN A 10 2.93 10.76 -10.22
C GLN A 10 3.92 11.85 -10.57
N SER A 11 3.43 13.02 -10.94
CA SER A 11 4.28 14.15 -11.32
C SER A 11 5.13 14.62 -10.15
N SER A 12 4.53 14.77 -8.97
CA SER A 12 5.24 15.18 -7.76
C SER A 12 6.33 14.18 -7.38
N LEU A 13 6.01 12.89 -7.45
CA LEU A 13 6.96 11.85 -7.09
C LEU A 13 8.12 11.77 -8.07
N LEU A 14 7.87 12.03 -9.35
CA LEU A 14 8.94 12.07 -10.36
C LEU A 14 9.88 13.23 -10.13
N ASN A 15 9.34 14.39 -9.79
CA ASN A 15 10.14 15.58 -9.51
C ASN A 15 11.01 15.40 -8.26
N ASP A 16 10.52 14.63 -7.29
CA ASP A 16 11.22 14.33 -6.05
C ASP A 16 12.00 13.02 -6.11
N ALA A 17 12.21 12.48 -7.29
CA ALA A 17 12.91 11.20 -7.46
C ALA A 17 14.29 11.24 -6.82
N GLY A 18 14.45 10.61 -5.67
CA GLY A 18 15.69 10.62 -4.91
C GLY A 18 15.54 11.19 -3.51
N SER A 19 14.44 11.83 -3.22
CA SER A 19 14.19 12.40 -1.90
C SER A 19 13.04 11.64 -1.21
N TYR A 20 13.35 10.48 -0.68
CA TYR A 20 12.36 9.64 0.02
C TYR A 20 11.94 10.24 1.36
N VAL A 21 12.58 11.31 1.79
CA VAL A 21 12.20 12.05 2.98
C VAL A 21 11.46 13.34 2.63
N SER A 22 11.11 13.52 1.36
CA SER A 22 10.42 14.72 0.92
C SER A 22 9.00 14.79 1.51
N ARG A 23 8.52 16.01 1.66
CA ARG A 23 7.14 16.25 2.10
C ARG A 23 6.14 15.63 1.14
N GLU A 24 6.43 15.69 -0.16
CA GLU A 24 5.56 15.13 -1.19
C GLU A 24 5.38 13.63 -1.03
N TYR A 25 6.46 12.91 -0.81
CA TYR A 25 6.38 11.47 -0.59
C TYR A 25 5.60 11.15 0.69
N ARG A 26 5.84 11.89 1.76
CA ARG A 26 5.11 11.68 3.00
C ARG A 26 3.63 11.99 2.87
N ASN A 27 3.27 13.01 2.10
CA ASN A 27 1.87 13.32 1.80
C ASN A 27 1.23 12.21 0.99
N PHE A 28 1.97 11.64 0.04
CA PHE A 28 1.53 10.48 -0.73
C PHE A 28 1.25 9.29 0.18
N GLN A 29 2.17 8.99 1.11
CA GLN A 29 2.00 7.87 2.04
C GLN A 29 0.76 8.06 2.91
N THR A 30 0.53 9.26 3.40
CA THR A 30 -0.67 9.57 4.18
C THR A 30 -1.94 9.34 3.36
N ALA A 31 -1.96 9.81 2.12
CA ALA A 31 -3.11 9.62 1.24
C ALA A 31 -3.32 8.14 0.91
N LEU A 32 -2.24 7.40 0.71
CA LEU A 32 -2.31 5.98 0.40
C LEU A 32 -2.88 5.17 1.57
N ILE A 33 -2.43 5.46 2.79
CA ILE A 33 -2.97 4.81 4.00
C ILE A 33 -4.46 5.09 4.12
N ARG A 34 -4.89 6.30 3.78
CA ARG A 34 -6.30 6.67 3.80
C ARG A 34 -7.11 5.86 2.78
N GLU A 35 -6.55 5.60 1.60
CA GLU A 35 -7.19 4.75 0.59
C GLU A 35 -7.29 3.31 1.05
N ILE A 36 -6.24 2.78 1.66
CA ILE A 36 -6.26 1.44 2.24
C ILE A 36 -7.33 1.36 3.34
N SER A 37 -7.40 2.37 4.18
CA SER A 37 -8.39 2.44 5.27
C SER A 37 -9.83 2.45 4.75
N LYS A 38 -10.09 3.15 3.65
CA LYS A 38 -11.40 3.15 3.01
C LYS A 38 -11.78 1.75 2.52
N SER A 39 -10.84 1.07 1.87
CA SER A 39 -11.07 -0.30 1.38
C SER A 39 -11.33 -1.25 2.55
N ALA A 40 -10.60 -1.09 3.65
CA ALA A 40 -10.79 -1.92 4.85
C ALA A 40 -12.18 -1.69 5.44
N LYS A 41 -12.60 -0.44 5.60
CA LYS A 41 -13.91 -0.13 6.15
C LYS A 41 -15.05 -0.72 5.31
N ALA A 42 -14.88 -0.75 4.00
CA ALA A 42 -15.90 -1.29 3.08
C ALA A 42 -16.14 -2.79 3.30
N VAL A 43 -15.19 -3.50 3.91
CA VAL A 43 -15.31 -4.92 4.24
C VAL A 43 -15.35 -5.18 5.75
N ASN A 44 -15.72 -4.17 6.53
CA ASN A 44 -15.83 -4.25 7.99
C ASN A 44 -14.51 -4.58 8.69
N ALA A 45 -13.42 -4.14 8.13
CA ALA A 45 -12.09 -4.30 8.70
C ALA A 45 -11.53 -2.94 9.10
N ALA A 46 -10.41 -2.95 9.81
CA ALA A 46 -9.76 -1.71 10.26
C ALA A 46 -8.25 -1.80 10.14
N VAL A 47 -7.63 -0.70 9.74
CA VAL A 47 -6.18 -0.57 9.80
C VAL A 47 -5.79 -0.40 11.27
N VAL A 48 -4.98 -1.34 11.78
CA VAL A 48 -4.58 -1.35 13.19
C VAL A 48 -3.13 -0.96 13.39
N ALA A 49 -2.35 -0.90 12.32
CA ALA A 49 -0.98 -0.40 12.36
C ALA A 49 -0.56 0.03 10.97
N ASN A 50 0.30 1.02 10.89
CA ASN A 50 0.88 1.45 9.62
C ASN A 50 2.33 1.87 9.81
N THR A 51 3.10 1.84 8.72
CA THR A 51 4.49 2.27 8.70
C THR A 51 4.73 3.09 7.44
N LYS A 52 5.28 4.29 7.63
CA LYS A 52 5.75 5.14 6.53
C LYS A 52 7.26 4.99 6.44
N GLY A 53 7.72 4.03 5.65
CA GLY A 53 9.14 3.79 5.46
C GLY A 53 9.75 4.74 4.43
N HIS A 54 11.06 4.60 4.22
CA HIS A 54 11.76 5.42 3.22
C HIS A 54 11.36 5.07 1.80
N TYR A 55 11.07 3.80 1.54
CA TYR A 55 10.80 3.30 0.20
C TYR A 55 9.48 2.57 0.10
N PHE A 56 8.72 2.49 1.19
CA PHE A 56 7.50 1.70 1.24
C PHE A 56 6.49 2.28 2.22
N THR A 57 5.24 1.91 2.03
CA THR A 57 4.15 2.21 2.96
C THR A 57 3.47 0.88 3.27
N SER A 58 3.28 0.55 4.53
CA SER A 58 2.65 -0.72 4.89
C SER A 58 1.58 -0.54 5.95
N CYS A 59 0.64 -1.48 5.97
CA CYS A 59 -0.45 -1.51 6.94
C CYS A 59 -0.72 -2.93 7.36
N PHE A 60 -1.17 -3.09 8.60
CA PHE A 60 -1.84 -4.30 9.06
C PHE A 60 -3.31 -3.99 9.20
N VAL A 61 -4.15 -4.85 8.65
CA VAL A 61 -5.60 -4.73 8.68
C VAL A 61 -6.16 -5.91 9.45
N GLU A 62 -7.13 -5.68 10.32
CA GLU A 62 -7.70 -6.70 11.21
C GLU A 62 -9.20 -6.78 11.03
N ARG A 63 -9.72 -8.00 11.11
CA ARG A 63 -11.16 -8.28 11.18
C ARG A 63 -11.38 -9.61 11.91
N GLY A 64 -12.07 -9.57 13.04
CA GLY A 64 -12.43 -10.76 13.80
C GLY A 64 -11.25 -11.59 14.27
N GLY A 65 -10.15 -10.95 14.63
CA GLY A 65 -8.93 -11.63 15.08
C GLY A 65 -8.04 -12.13 13.97
N LYS A 66 -8.39 -11.86 12.71
CA LYS A 66 -7.57 -12.22 11.54
C LYS A 66 -6.88 -10.98 10.99
N PHE A 67 -5.67 -11.16 10.47
CA PHE A 67 -4.82 -10.06 10.03
C PHE A 67 -4.39 -10.24 8.59
N VAL A 68 -4.24 -9.12 7.90
CA VAL A 68 -3.66 -9.05 6.56
C VAL A 68 -2.57 -7.98 6.57
N TYR A 69 -1.45 -8.29 5.96
CA TYR A 69 -0.36 -7.33 5.75
C TYR A 69 -0.43 -6.81 4.32
N ILE A 70 -0.36 -5.49 4.18
CA ILE A 70 -0.40 -4.82 2.89
C ILE A 70 0.82 -3.91 2.79
N SER A 71 1.56 -4.01 1.69
CA SER A 71 2.72 -3.17 1.46
C SER A 71 2.70 -2.60 0.05
N HIS A 72 3.06 -1.34 -0.05
CA HIS A 72 3.20 -0.63 -1.32
C HIS A 72 4.60 -0.04 -1.36
N SER A 73 5.42 -0.47 -2.32
CA SER A 73 6.72 0.16 -2.55
C SER A 73 6.54 1.24 -3.61
N SER A 74 7.30 2.32 -3.48
CA SER A 74 7.18 3.45 -4.40
C SER A 74 7.57 3.11 -5.83
N GLY A 75 8.23 1.97 -6.04
CA GLY A 75 8.57 1.52 -7.38
C GLY A 75 9.47 2.46 -8.15
N LEU A 76 10.22 3.31 -7.44
CA LEU A 76 11.19 4.20 -8.08
C LEU A 76 12.33 3.37 -8.65
N SER A 77 12.10 2.80 -9.80
CA SER A 77 13.15 2.10 -10.53
C SER A 77 13.98 3.14 -11.27
N ARG A 78 15.19 3.36 -10.79
CA ARG A 78 16.14 4.24 -11.45
C ARG A 78 17.06 3.45 -12.33
N MET A 79 16.55 3.03 -13.45
CA MET A 79 17.41 2.55 -14.51
C MET A 79 17.85 3.75 -15.34
N PRO A 80 19.11 3.83 -15.79
CA PRO A 80 19.56 4.92 -16.66
C PRO A 80 18.62 5.07 -17.86
N GLY A 81 18.04 6.25 -18.02
CA GLY A 81 17.14 6.55 -19.11
C GLY A 81 15.67 6.20 -18.89
N ASN A 82 15.33 5.56 -17.78
CA ASN A 82 13.95 5.18 -17.48
C ASN A 82 13.64 5.36 -16.01
N VAL A 83 12.94 6.42 -15.68
CA VAL A 83 12.31 6.55 -14.37
C VAL A 83 10.87 6.03 -14.52
N ARG A 84 10.63 4.84 -13.99
CA ARG A 84 9.29 4.26 -14.00
C ARG A 84 8.78 4.17 -12.58
N ILE A 85 7.61 4.75 -12.34
CA ILE A 85 6.90 4.61 -11.08
C ILE A 85 5.75 3.65 -11.30
N ASP A 86 5.86 2.48 -10.70
CA ASP A 86 4.74 1.55 -10.65
C ASP A 86 4.00 1.82 -9.34
N LEU A 87 2.98 2.68 -9.43
CA LEU A 87 2.21 3.11 -8.29
C LEU A 87 1.01 2.20 -8.00
N ASP A 88 0.73 1.23 -8.87
CA ASP A 88 -0.50 0.46 -8.76
C ASP A 88 -0.24 -1.02 -8.53
N SER A 89 0.66 -1.31 -7.59
CA SER A 89 0.93 -2.70 -7.21
C SER A 89 1.09 -2.79 -5.70
N PHE A 90 0.18 -3.53 -5.08
CA PHE A 90 0.22 -3.82 -3.64
C PHE A 90 0.61 -5.27 -3.43
N LEU A 91 1.54 -5.49 -2.50
CA LEU A 91 1.76 -6.80 -1.93
C LEU A 91 0.74 -7.00 -0.81
N ILE A 92 0.04 -8.13 -0.82
CA ILE A 92 -0.93 -8.46 0.21
C ILE A 92 -0.79 -9.93 0.60
N ARG A 93 -0.88 -10.22 1.89
CA ARG A 93 -0.81 -11.58 2.41
C ARG A 93 -1.45 -11.67 3.78
N THR A 94 -1.83 -12.89 4.18
CA THR A 94 -2.30 -13.11 5.54
C THR A 94 -1.15 -12.96 6.54
N ALA A 95 -1.48 -12.55 7.75
CA ALA A 95 -0.53 -12.41 8.85
C ALA A 95 -1.14 -13.03 10.11
N ALA A 96 -0.28 -13.56 10.98
CA ALA A 96 -0.72 -14.18 12.23
C ALA A 96 -1.05 -13.11 13.29
N HIS A 97 -0.37 -11.98 13.23
CA HIS A 97 -0.53 -10.90 14.20
C HIS A 97 0.07 -9.62 13.61
N VAL A 98 -0.13 -8.50 14.28
CA VAL A 98 0.55 -7.25 13.95
C VAL A 98 2.06 -7.46 14.08
N LYS A 99 2.82 -6.93 13.12
CA LYS A 99 4.27 -7.10 13.00
C LYS A 99 4.71 -8.48 12.49
N ASP A 100 3.78 -9.28 11.98
CA ASP A 100 4.17 -10.52 11.29
C ASP A 100 4.60 -10.16 9.86
N TYR A 101 5.90 -10.04 9.65
CA TYR A 101 6.47 -9.66 8.35
C TYR A 101 6.90 -10.87 7.52
N THR A 102 6.66 -12.09 7.99
CA THR A 102 7.14 -13.31 7.36
C THR A 102 6.07 -14.35 7.08
N GLY A 103 4.86 -14.16 7.58
CA GLY A 103 3.78 -15.13 7.42
C GLY A 103 3.06 -15.00 6.09
N GLY A 104 2.32 -16.05 5.75
CA GLY A 104 1.45 -16.04 4.58
C GLY A 104 2.18 -16.18 3.26
N GLN A 105 1.41 -16.17 2.20
CA GLN A 105 1.91 -16.25 0.83
C GLN A 105 1.66 -14.92 0.14
N ASN A 106 2.72 -14.34 -0.43
CA ASN A 106 2.62 -13.05 -1.11
C ASN A 106 1.69 -13.12 -2.31
N GLN A 107 0.76 -12.19 -2.39
CA GLN A 107 -0.10 -11.97 -3.53
C GLN A 107 0.00 -10.51 -3.92
N TYR A 108 -0.38 -10.19 -5.15
CA TYR A 108 -0.26 -8.84 -5.66
C TYR A 108 -1.57 -8.40 -6.30
N CYS A 109 -1.92 -7.14 -6.12
CA CYS A 109 -3.12 -6.58 -6.73
C CYS A 109 -2.98 -5.06 -6.91
N ASP A 110 -3.85 -4.50 -7.73
CA ASP A 110 -3.97 -3.05 -7.89
C ASP A 110 -4.96 -2.48 -6.86
N LEU A 111 -5.05 -1.16 -6.81
CA LEU A 111 -5.93 -0.48 -5.86
C LEU A 111 -7.42 -0.87 -6.04
N PRO A 112 -7.96 -0.95 -7.28
CA PRO A 112 -9.36 -1.35 -7.44
C PRO A 112 -9.68 -2.75 -6.92
N ARG A 113 -8.70 -3.65 -6.83
CA ARG A 113 -8.90 -5.02 -6.35
C ARG A 113 -8.54 -5.21 -4.89
N LEU A 114 -7.99 -4.18 -4.25
CA LEU A 114 -7.49 -4.29 -2.88
C LEU A 114 -8.61 -4.69 -1.92
N GLN A 115 -9.78 -4.09 -2.05
CA GLN A 115 -10.93 -4.38 -1.20
C GLN A 115 -11.34 -5.85 -1.27
N SER A 116 -11.51 -6.40 -2.47
CA SER A 116 -11.92 -7.79 -2.63
C SER A 116 -10.84 -8.76 -2.17
N MET A 117 -9.57 -8.42 -2.38
CA MET A 117 -8.46 -9.25 -1.88
C MET A 117 -8.41 -9.28 -0.37
N MET A 118 -8.60 -8.13 0.29
CA MET A 118 -8.68 -8.08 1.76
C MET A 118 -9.81 -8.96 2.28
N ASP A 119 -10.99 -8.83 1.70
CA ASP A 119 -12.16 -9.60 2.12
C ASP A 119 -11.90 -11.09 1.98
N ARG A 120 -11.34 -11.53 0.86
CA ARG A 120 -11.04 -12.93 0.60
C ARG A 120 -10.04 -13.47 1.61
N LEU A 121 -8.95 -12.73 1.86
CA LEU A 121 -7.91 -13.20 2.78
C LEU A 121 -8.37 -13.19 4.24
N LEU A 122 -9.17 -12.20 4.62
CA LEU A 122 -9.70 -12.13 5.98
C LEU A 122 -10.81 -13.15 6.24
N SER A 123 -11.39 -13.74 5.19
CA SER A 123 -12.43 -14.75 5.31
C SER A 123 -11.91 -16.19 5.36
N ARG A 124 -10.62 -16.38 5.21
CA ARG A 124 -10.02 -17.72 5.24
C ARG A 124 -9.97 -18.33 6.61
#